data_c751193bbf1cc9c7e0636b800681fd02
#
_entry.id   c751193bbf1cc9c7e0636b800681fd02
#
_cell.length_a   1.000
_cell.length_b   1.000
_cell.length_c   1.000
_cell.angle_alpha   90.00
_cell.angle_beta   90.00
_cell.angle_gamma   90.00
#
_symmetry.space_group_name_H-M   'P 1'
#
loop_
_entity.id
_entity.type
_entity.pdbx_description
1 polymer ?
#
loop_
_entity_poly.entity_id
_entity_poly.type
_entity_poly.pdbx_seq_one_letter_code
_entity_poly.pdbx_strand_id
1 'polypeptide(L)'
;MFRNLTAGSAFEMLVDVWRARSSNPLGESVGLSWQQGPLSTGAVGRFLEPEPLPKRLLYVERLRRRMRVRFGGLWIAHSEDVLLLFEPGRYPVTYFPETDVSPHLLERTEHTTQYPDLGLTSWYMVRADEQHVAPRGAWQHTSLPAHASELLARVAFAWRAMDAFYEEDERIVGHAADPYHRIDIRQASRHLVVRHRDRIIADTKRPVVLYESGFAPRWYVPRADIDESALTPVKLQTFCPYKGLFSYYSIDDARQAAWSYPDAYPEVRRISNLASFEPDIVSVHLDGTQLHLEPGQTVVPHGPDRNLDVAEVVHERTPGGGPAAAASG
;
A
#
# COMPACT_ATOMS: atom_id res chain seq x y z
N MET A 1 1.89 40.20 -8.22
CA MET A 1 2.27 39.32 -9.33
C MET A 1 2.38 37.91 -8.79
N PHE A 2 1.22 37.22 -8.66
CA PHE A 2 1.14 35.85 -8.10
C PHE A 2 1.31 34.87 -9.25
N ARG A 3 2.38 34.06 -9.19
CA ARG A 3 2.55 32.91 -10.10
C ARG A 3 1.68 31.76 -9.62
N ASN A 4 0.77 31.33 -10.47
CA ASN A 4 0.01 30.11 -10.31
C ASN A 4 0.97 28.91 -10.29
N LEU A 5 1.11 28.28 -9.14
CA LEU A 5 1.73 26.95 -9.04
C LEU A 5 0.69 25.94 -9.53
N THR A 6 0.98 25.29 -10.63
CA THR A 6 0.16 24.22 -11.19
C THR A 6 0.25 22.96 -10.32
N ALA A 7 -0.83 22.18 -10.25
CA ALA A 7 -0.92 20.96 -9.45
C ALA A 7 0.18 19.91 -9.73
N GLY A 8 0.89 20.02 -10.88
CA GLY A 8 2.02 19.18 -11.25
C GLY A 8 3.28 19.40 -10.40
N SER A 9 3.55 20.64 -9.99
CA SER A 9 4.79 20.95 -9.24
C SER A 9 4.77 20.47 -7.80
N ALA A 10 3.58 20.42 -7.17
CA ALA A 10 3.42 19.91 -5.82
C ALA A 10 3.58 18.37 -5.76
N PHE A 11 3.20 17.68 -6.83
CA PHE A 11 3.34 16.23 -6.94
C PHE A 11 4.80 15.81 -7.17
N GLU A 12 5.54 16.51 -8.02
CA GLU A 12 6.97 16.26 -8.21
C GLU A 12 7.76 16.50 -6.92
N MET A 13 7.43 17.55 -6.17
CA MET A 13 8.03 17.84 -4.88
C MET A 13 7.75 16.74 -3.83
N LEU A 14 6.55 16.13 -3.83
CA LEU A 14 6.20 15.02 -2.95
C LEU A 14 6.91 13.71 -3.35
N VAL A 15 7.11 13.47 -4.64
CA VAL A 15 7.87 12.33 -5.14
C VAL A 15 9.36 12.48 -4.83
N ASP A 16 9.90 13.69 -4.94
CA ASP A 16 11.30 13.98 -4.62
C ASP A 16 11.57 13.98 -3.11
N VAL A 17 10.63 14.44 -2.30
CA VAL A 17 10.68 14.30 -0.83
C VAL A 17 10.60 12.82 -0.42
N TRP A 18 9.82 12.00 -1.13
CA TRP A 18 9.78 10.55 -0.90
C TRP A 18 11.09 9.88 -1.30
N ARG A 19 11.68 10.25 -2.47
CA ARG A 19 13.01 9.78 -2.90
C ARG A 19 14.13 10.23 -1.95
N ALA A 20 14.07 11.46 -1.46
CA ALA A 20 15.07 11.98 -0.53
C ALA A 20 14.96 11.40 0.88
N ARG A 21 13.75 10.97 1.31
CA ARG A 21 13.53 10.31 2.60
C ARG A 21 13.80 8.81 2.57
N SER A 22 13.80 8.18 1.40
CA SER A 22 14.19 6.77 1.24
C SER A 22 15.71 6.58 1.13
N SER A 23 16.47 7.65 1.00
CA SER A 23 17.93 7.62 1.11
C SER A 23 18.35 7.91 2.55
N ASN A 24 18.49 6.87 3.35
CA ASN A 24 19.18 6.94 4.64
C ASN A 24 20.61 7.45 4.39
N PRO A 25 21.03 8.58 4.98
CA PRO A 25 22.38 9.15 4.76
C PRO A 25 23.53 8.26 5.22
N LEU A 26 23.23 7.11 5.86
CA LEU A 26 24.24 6.12 6.28
C LEU A 26 24.38 4.92 5.31
N GLY A 27 23.71 4.94 4.14
CA GLY A 27 24.08 4.06 3.01
C GLY A 27 23.88 2.56 3.18
N GLU A 28 23.22 2.07 4.23
CA GLU A 28 23.08 0.65 4.51
C GLU A 28 21.64 0.30 4.87
N SER A 29 20.77 0.13 3.88
CA SER A 29 19.52 -0.59 4.13
C SER A 29 19.79 -2.08 4.03
N VAL A 30 19.99 -2.72 5.17
CA VAL A 30 19.96 -4.17 5.28
C VAL A 30 18.50 -4.56 5.50
N GLY A 31 17.89 -5.30 4.59
CA GLY A 31 16.57 -5.83 4.87
C GLY A 31 15.92 -6.45 3.66
N LEU A 32 15.29 -7.60 3.89
CA LEU A 32 14.22 -8.06 3.05
C LEU A 32 13.09 -7.04 3.15
N SER A 33 12.44 -6.78 2.06
CA SER A 33 11.32 -5.84 2.00
C SER A 33 9.99 -6.44 2.43
N TRP A 34 9.99 -7.49 3.20
CA TRP A 34 8.92 -7.60 4.15
C TRP A 34 9.03 -6.37 5.03
N GLN A 35 8.40 -5.31 4.68
CA GLN A 35 8.53 -4.00 5.35
C GLN A 35 8.43 -4.10 6.88
N GLN A 36 8.22 -5.31 7.41
CA GLN A 36 7.64 -5.50 8.71
C GLN A 36 8.04 -6.79 9.41
N GLY A 37 8.97 -7.54 8.89
CA GLY A 37 9.49 -8.74 9.56
C GLY A 37 10.78 -8.48 10.31
N PRO A 38 11.35 -9.51 10.94
CA PRO A 38 12.64 -9.42 11.63
C PRO A 38 13.80 -8.96 10.73
N LEU A 39 13.63 -9.09 9.40
CA LEU A 39 14.64 -8.71 8.40
C LEU A 39 14.38 -7.32 7.80
N SER A 40 13.35 -6.61 8.26
CA SER A 40 13.01 -5.26 7.78
C SER A 40 13.90 -4.19 8.43
N THR A 41 14.03 -3.05 7.76
CA THR A 41 14.74 -1.88 8.32
C THR A 41 14.07 -1.28 9.55
N GLY A 42 12.77 -1.54 9.74
CA GLY A 42 11.98 -1.12 10.91
C GLY A 42 11.82 -2.20 11.97
N ALA A 43 12.63 -3.28 11.94
CA ALA A 43 12.57 -4.33 12.92
C ALA A 43 12.83 -3.78 14.33
N VAL A 44 11.95 -4.12 15.27
CA VAL A 44 12.04 -3.68 16.68
C VAL A 44 13.16 -4.44 17.42
N GLY A 45 13.43 -5.66 16.96
CA GLY A 45 14.47 -6.54 17.51
C GLY A 45 15.76 -6.48 16.72
N ARG A 46 16.72 -7.32 17.13
CA ARG A 46 17.99 -7.52 16.45
C ARG A 46 18.35 -8.99 16.41
N PHE A 47 19.08 -9.39 15.39
CA PHE A 47 19.70 -10.70 15.36
C PHE A 47 20.87 -10.74 16.37
N LEU A 48 21.05 -11.89 16.99
CA LEU A 48 22.13 -12.12 17.97
C LEU A 48 23.39 -12.70 17.34
N GLU A 49 23.32 -13.09 16.07
CA GLU A 49 24.47 -13.58 15.30
C GLU A 49 25.52 -12.48 15.11
N PRO A 50 26.79 -12.80 15.25
CA PRO A 50 27.87 -11.83 15.05
C PRO A 50 28.14 -11.48 13.59
N GLU A 51 27.67 -12.30 12.65
CA GLU A 51 27.90 -12.10 11.22
C GLU A 51 26.81 -11.20 10.61
N PRO A 52 27.20 -10.24 9.75
CA PRO A 52 26.23 -9.39 9.09
C PRO A 52 25.38 -10.20 8.10
N LEU A 53 24.08 -9.95 8.09
CA LEU A 53 23.19 -10.48 7.07
C LEU A 53 23.56 -9.91 5.69
N PRO A 54 23.30 -10.64 4.60
CA PRO A 54 23.48 -10.12 3.24
C PRO A 54 22.81 -8.76 3.07
N LYS A 55 23.48 -7.80 2.42
CA LYS A 55 22.96 -6.43 2.23
C LYS A 55 21.67 -6.39 1.43
N ARG A 56 21.50 -7.35 0.51
CA ARG A 56 20.31 -7.49 -0.30
C ARG A 56 19.89 -8.95 -0.36
N LEU A 57 18.69 -9.20 0.11
CA LEU A 57 18.05 -10.51 0.04
C LEU A 57 16.86 -10.41 -0.91
N LEU A 58 16.74 -11.37 -1.82
CA LEU A 58 15.56 -11.59 -2.63
C LEU A 58 14.89 -12.86 -2.11
N TYR A 59 13.58 -12.81 -1.97
CA TYR A 59 12.80 -13.97 -1.59
C TYR A 59 11.65 -14.16 -2.56
N VAL A 60 11.45 -15.37 -3.02
CA VAL A 60 10.34 -15.73 -3.90
C VAL A 60 9.54 -16.85 -3.28
N GLU A 61 8.22 -16.75 -3.37
CA GLU A 61 7.33 -17.81 -2.94
C GLU A 61 6.11 -17.90 -3.85
N ARG A 62 5.45 -19.04 -3.82
CA ARG A 62 4.20 -19.24 -4.54
C ARG A 62 3.05 -18.59 -3.81
N LEU A 63 2.34 -17.70 -4.49
CA LEU A 63 1.06 -17.17 -4.01
C LEU A 63 -0.01 -18.26 -4.18
N ARG A 64 -0.52 -18.80 -3.08
CA ARG A 64 -1.49 -19.90 -3.11
C ARG A 64 -2.92 -19.39 -3.28
N ARG A 65 -3.12 -18.52 -4.28
CA ARG A 65 -4.40 -17.88 -4.60
C ARG A 65 -4.47 -17.64 -6.09
N ARG A 66 -5.67 -17.66 -6.65
CA ARG A 66 -5.90 -17.25 -8.02
C ARG A 66 -5.72 -15.74 -8.14
N MET A 67 -4.94 -15.29 -9.12
CA MET A 67 -4.82 -13.89 -9.47
C MET A 67 -5.21 -13.62 -10.90
N ARG A 68 -5.80 -12.45 -11.12
CA ARG A 68 -6.19 -11.97 -12.44
C ARG A 68 -5.82 -10.51 -12.61
N VAL A 69 -5.53 -10.11 -13.83
CA VAL A 69 -5.18 -8.73 -14.20
C VAL A 69 -6.10 -8.27 -15.32
N ARG A 70 -6.68 -7.08 -15.17
CA ARG A 70 -7.55 -6.45 -16.16
C ARG A 70 -6.90 -5.20 -16.74
N PHE A 71 -7.01 -5.01 -18.06
CA PHE A 71 -6.56 -3.82 -18.76
C PHE A 71 -7.40 -3.59 -20.02
N GLY A 72 -7.87 -2.34 -20.24
CA GLY A 72 -8.77 -1.99 -21.34
C GLY A 72 -10.06 -2.83 -21.35
N GLY A 73 -10.57 -3.18 -20.17
CA GLY A 73 -11.72 -4.06 -20.00
C GLY A 73 -11.46 -5.55 -20.25
N LEU A 74 -10.26 -5.95 -20.70
CA LEU A 74 -9.89 -7.33 -21.01
C LEU A 74 -9.13 -7.98 -19.85
N TRP A 75 -9.32 -9.29 -19.66
CA TRP A 75 -8.48 -10.10 -18.79
C TRP A 75 -7.17 -10.42 -19.52
N ILE A 76 -6.06 -9.85 -19.05
CA ILE A 76 -4.74 -10.03 -19.69
C ILE A 76 -3.90 -11.11 -19.02
N ALA A 77 -4.21 -11.46 -17.79
CA ALA A 77 -3.62 -12.59 -17.08
C ALA A 77 -4.63 -13.23 -16.15
N HIS A 78 -4.55 -14.56 -16.02
CA HIS A 78 -5.37 -15.36 -15.11
C HIS A 78 -4.60 -16.62 -14.72
N SER A 79 -4.19 -16.73 -13.47
CA SER A 79 -3.34 -17.84 -13.02
C SER A 79 -3.59 -18.22 -11.55
N GLU A 80 -3.44 -19.51 -11.26
CA GLU A 80 -3.30 -20.07 -9.91
C GLU A 80 -1.83 -20.41 -9.56
N ASP A 81 -0.90 -20.16 -10.49
CA ASP A 81 0.54 -20.40 -10.35
C ASP A 81 1.34 -19.09 -10.36
N VAL A 82 0.94 -18.14 -9.52
CA VAL A 82 1.60 -16.84 -9.39
C VAL A 82 2.72 -16.93 -8.36
N LEU A 83 3.88 -16.36 -8.67
CA LEU A 83 4.94 -16.14 -7.69
C LEU A 83 4.90 -14.70 -7.16
N LEU A 84 5.19 -14.55 -5.88
CA LEU A 84 5.52 -13.28 -5.25
C LEU A 84 7.03 -13.14 -5.12
N LEU A 85 7.58 -12.08 -5.67
CA LEU A 85 8.97 -11.69 -5.45
C LEU A 85 9.00 -10.54 -4.44
N PHE A 86 9.77 -10.73 -3.38
CA PHE A 86 10.06 -9.72 -2.36
C PHE A 86 11.46 -9.17 -2.58
N GLU A 87 11.52 -7.86 -2.75
CA GLU A 87 12.77 -7.11 -2.91
C GLU A 87 12.89 -6.05 -1.80
N PRO A 88 14.10 -5.74 -1.30
CA PRO A 88 14.28 -4.68 -0.31
C PRO A 88 13.69 -3.34 -0.74
N GLY A 89 12.90 -2.72 0.13
CA GLY A 89 12.29 -1.41 -0.09
C GLY A 89 11.16 -1.36 -1.13
N ARG A 90 10.60 -2.52 -1.52
CA ARG A 90 9.49 -2.60 -2.48
C ARG A 90 8.34 -3.44 -1.94
N TYR A 91 7.14 -3.18 -2.42
CA TYR A 91 6.02 -4.09 -2.22
C TYR A 91 6.23 -5.38 -3.01
N PRO A 92 5.64 -6.51 -2.57
CA PRO A 92 5.71 -7.77 -3.32
C PRO A 92 5.23 -7.59 -4.77
N VAL A 93 5.95 -8.19 -5.69
CA VAL A 93 5.64 -8.16 -7.12
C VAL A 93 5.15 -9.53 -7.56
N THR A 94 4.02 -9.55 -8.26
CA THR A 94 3.41 -10.78 -8.80
C THR A 94 3.98 -11.12 -10.16
N TYR A 95 4.40 -12.39 -10.33
CA TYR A 95 4.92 -12.95 -11.56
C TYR A 95 4.01 -14.09 -12.05
N PHE A 96 3.40 -13.90 -13.19
CA PHE A 96 2.48 -14.84 -13.85
C PHE A 96 3.25 -15.73 -14.83
N PRO A 97 2.96 -17.05 -14.94
CA PRO A 97 3.47 -17.84 -16.04
C PRO A 97 3.09 -17.18 -17.39
N GLU A 98 4.02 -17.13 -18.34
CA GLU A 98 3.71 -16.55 -19.66
C GLU A 98 2.59 -17.29 -20.40
N THR A 99 2.38 -18.57 -20.08
CA THR A 99 1.27 -19.39 -20.61
C THR A 99 -0.10 -18.91 -20.16
N ASP A 100 -0.17 -18.22 -19.02
CA ASP A 100 -1.40 -17.73 -18.39
C ASP A 100 -1.63 -16.24 -18.68
N VAL A 101 -0.85 -15.68 -19.59
CA VAL A 101 -0.91 -14.28 -20.02
C VAL A 101 -1.33 -14.22 -21.48
N SER A 102 -2.18 -13.28 -21.86
CA SER A 102 -2.61 -13.06 -23.25
C SER A 102 -1.48 -12.47 -24.09
N PRO A 103 -0.77 -13.27 -24.92
CA PRO A 103 0.45 -12.81 -25.57
C PRO A 103 0.18 -11.74 -26.63
N HIS A 104 -0.98 -11.72 -27.24
CA HIS A 104 -1.37 -10.75 -28.28
C HIS A 104 -1.58 -9.33 -27.74
N LEU A 105 -1.67 -9.15 -26.41
CA LEU A 105 -1.77 -7.86 -25.76
C LEU A 105 -0.41 -7.31 -25.32
N LEU A 106 0.67 -8.07 -25.51
CA LEU A 106 2.02 -7.70 -25.13
C LEU A 106 2.89 -7.44 -26.36
N GLU A 107 3.37 -6.21 -26.50
CA GLU A 107 4.33 -5.82 -27.57
C GLU A 107 5.69 -5.58 -26.92
N ARG A 108 6.70 -6.39 -27.32
CA ARG A 108 8.06 -6.22 -26.81
C ARG A 108 8.62 -4.87 -27.25
N THR A 109 9.19 -4.12 -26.31
CA THR A 109 9.86 -2.86 -26.60
C THR A 109 11.37 -3.05 -26.72
N GLU A 110 12.09 -2.05 -27.24
CA GLU A 110 13.56 -2.04 -27.24
C GLU A 110 14.14 -1.75 -25.85
N HIS A 111 13.30 -1.29 -24.92
CA HIS A 111 13.75 -0.94 -23.58
C HIS A 111 14.10 -2.18 -22.76
N THR A 112 15.32 -2.19 -22.21
CA THR A 112 15.82 -3.22 -21.32
C THR A 112 16.43 -2.60 -20.09
N THR A 113 16.45 -3.34 -18.97
CA THR A 113 17.10 -2.93 -17.74
C THR A 113 17.98 -4.06 -17.24
N GLN A 114 19.21 -3.74 -16.85
CA GLN A 114 20.12 -4.71 -16.23
C GLN A 114 20.07 -4.60 -14.71
N TYR A 115 19.72 -5.72 -14.05
CA TYR A 115 19.73 -5.84 -12.60
C TYR A 115 20.86 -6.74 -12.14
N PRO A 116 21.64 -6.37 -11.10
CA PRO A 116 22.75 -7.19 -10.64
C PRO A 116 22.33 -8.60 -10.19
N ASP A 117 21.15 -8.74 -9.60
CA ASP A 117 20.66 -9.99 -8.99
C ASP A 117 19.73 -10.79 -9.91
N LEU A 118 19.05 -10.10 -10.85
CA LEU A 118 18.01 -10.67 -11.70
C LEU A 118 18.36 -10.62 -13.19
N GLY A 119 19.57 -10.16 -13.52
CA GLY A 119 20.06 -10.11 -14.89
C GLY A 119 19.28 -9.14 -15.78
N LEU A 120 19.08 -9.52 -17.05
CA LEU A 120 18.45 -8.67 -18.05
C LEU A 120 16.93 -8.78 -17.97
N THR A 121 16.28 -7.63 -17.94
CA THR A 121 14.81 -7.47 -17.98
C THR A 121 14.39 -6.82 -19.27
N SER A 122 13.49 -7.44 -20.00
CA SER A 122 12.81 -6.87 -21.16
C SER A 122 11.47 -6.28 -20.78
N TRP A 123 11.16 -5.12 -21.34
CA TRP A 123 9.91 -4.41 -21.08
C TRP A 123 8.93 -4.57 -22.23
N TYR A 124 7.65 -4.58 -21.90
CA TYR A 124 6.55 -4.72 -22.84
C TYR A 124 5.59 -3.57 -22.71
N MET A 125 5.13 -3.09 -23.84
CA MET A 125 3.92 -2.29 -23.92
C MET A 125 2.72 -3.24 -23.83
N VAL A 126 1.76 -2.89 -23.00
CA VAL A 126 0.46 -3.57 -22.95
C VAL A 126 -0.52 -2.75 -23.74
N ARG A 127 -1.17 -3.37 -24.73
CA ARG A 127 -2.14 -2.71 -25.62
C ARG A 127 -3.41 -3.55 -25.72
N ALA A 128 -4.53 -3.02 -25.25
CA ALA A 128 -5.84 -3.62 -25.46
C ALA A 128 -6.50 -3.10 -26.75
N ASP A 129 -6.39 -1.79 -27.01
CA ASP A 129 -6.87 -1.10 -28.21
C ASP A 129 -6.06 0.20 -28.43
N GLU A 130 -6.52 1.10 -29.29
CA GLU A 130 -5.87 2.38 -29.59
C GLU A 130 -5.87 3.37 -28.42
N GLN A 131 -6.87 3.27 -27.51
CA GLN A 131 -7.06 4.16 -26.37
C GLN A 131 -6.41 3.60 -25.10
N HIS A 132 -6.34 2.28 -24.99
CA HIS A 132 -5.80 1.60 -23.81
C HIS A 132 -4.39 1.05 -24.13
N VAL A 133 -3.39 1.89 -23.85
CA VAL A 133 -1.97 1.60 -24.09
C VAL A 133 -1.14 1.93 -22.86
N ALA A 134 -0.42 0.96 -22.34
CA ALA A 134 0.55 1.13 -21.24
C ALA A 134 1.98 0.86 -21.77
N PRO A 135 2.78 1.88 -22.10
CA PRO A 135 4.07 1.72 -22.80
C PRO A 135 5.12 0.88 -22.08
N ARG A 136 5.06 0.83 -20.75
CA ARG A 136 5.87 -0.02 -19.86
C ARG A 136 4.97 -0.74 -18.88
N GLY A 137 3.91 -1.35 -19.40
CA GLY A 137 2.86 -2.01 -18.62
C GLY A 137 3.27 -3.38 -18.07
N ALA A 138 4.26 -4.03 -18.68
CA ALA A 138 4.72 -5.35 -18.24
C ALA A 138 6.23 -5.51 -18.42
N TRP A 139 6.81 -6.51 -17.74
CA TRP A 139 8.21 -6.89 -17.91
C TRP A 139 8.43 -8.38 -17.65
N GLN A 140 9.53 -8.89 -18.18
CA GLN A 140 9.99 -10.26 -18.01
C GLN A 140 11.51 -10.27 -17.85
N HIS A 141 12.00 -11.08 -16.94
CA HIS A 141 13.43 -11.35 -16.83
C HIS A 141 13.82 -12.36 -17.90
N THR A 142 14.69 -11.96 -18.81
CA THR A 142 15.06 -12.75 -20.01
C THR A 142 16.43 -13.40 -19.93
N SER A 143 17.28 -12.96 -19.00
CA SER A 143 18.59 -13.55 -18.74
C SER A 143 18.83 -13.58 -17.25
N LEU A 144 18.33 -14.63 -16.61
CA LEU A 144 18.41 -14.82 -15.16
C LEU A 144 19.66 -15.60 -14.78
N PRO A 145 20.28 -15.30 -13.64
CA PRO A 145 21.25 -16.19 -13.04
C PRO A 145 20.58 -17.49 -12.57
N ALA A 146 21.33 -18.59 -12.49
CA ALA A 146 20.80 -19.92 -12.20
C ALA A 146 20.00 -19.99 -10.88
N HIS A 147 20.38 -19.20 -9.87
CA HIS A 147 19.69 -19.16 -8.58
C HIS A 147 18.33 -18.44 -8.62
N ALA A 148 17.97 -17.76 -9.69
CA ALA A 148 16.70 -17.07 -9.88
C ALA A 148 15.84 -17.68 -11.01
N SER A 149 16.14 -18.93 -11.41
CA SER A 149 15.51 -19.61 -12.54
C SER A 149 13.98 -19.78 -12.38
N GLU A 150 13.43 -19.72 -11.17
CA GLU A 150 11.98 -19.79 -10.94
C GLU A 150 11.22 -18.62 -11.58
N LEU A 151 11.88 -17.51 -11.84
CA LEU A 151 11.29 -16.35 -12.52
C LEU A 151 11.38 -16.44 -14.05
N LEU A 152 11.99 -17.50 -14.59
CA LEU A 152 12.05 -17.70 -16.03
C LEU A 152 10.66 -17.98 -16.61
N ALA A 153 10.40 -17.44 -17.82
CA ALA A 153 9.09 -17.55 -18.48
C ALA A 153 7.92 -17.03 -17.63
N ARG A 154 8.17 -15.97 -16.84
CA ARG A 154 7.14 -15.29 -16.04
C ARG A 154 7.10 -13.81 -16.36
N VAL A 155 5.88 -13.27 -16.39
CA VAL A 155 5.58 -11.87 -16.70
C VAL A 155 5.05 -11.18 -15.45
N ALA A 156 5.53 -9.98 -15.19
CA ALA A 156 4.99 -9.09 -14.18
C ALA A 156 4.36 -7.85 -14.82
N PHE A 157 3.37 -7.27 -14.16
CA PHE A 157 2.66 -6.09 -14.64
C PHE A 157 2.89 -4.90 -13.71
N ALA A 158 3.02 -3.71 -14.31
CA ALA A 158 3.10 -2.45 -13.59
C ALA A 158 1.75 -2.16 -12.94
N TRP A 159 1.69 -2.28 -11.61
CA TRP A 159 0.44 -2.20 -10.86
C TRP A 159 -0.41 -0.98 -11.21
N ARG A 160 0.21 0.20 -11.27
CA ARG A 160 -0.47 1.46 -11.57
C ARG A 160 -0.79 1.71 -13.05
N ALA A 161 -0.33 0.83 -13.92
CA ALA A 161 -0.59 0.93 -15.36
C ALA A 161 -1.76 0.04 -15.82
N MET A 162 -2.21 -0.86 -14.96
CA MET A 162 -3.34 -1.74 -15.20
C MET A 162 -4.63 -1.18 -14.61
N ASP A 163 -5.79 -1.58 -15.15
CA ASP A 163 -7.10 -1.14 -14.62
C ASP A 163 -7.33 -1.74 -13.23
N ALA A 164 -7.07 -3.03 -13.08
CA ALA A 164 -7.31 -3.73 -11.81
C ALA A 164 -6.54 -5.05 -11.69
N PHE A 165 -6.25 -5.40 -10.44
CA PHE A 165 -5.80 -6.72 -10.03
C PHE A 165 -6.84 -7.34 -9.10
N TYR A 166 -6.97 -8.65 -9.18
CA TYR A 166 -7.93 -9.40 -8.37
C TYR A 166 -7.23 -10.60 -7.72
N GLU A 167 -7.51 -10.82 -6.43
CA GLU A 167 -7.31 -12.11 -5.77
C GLU A 167 -8.68 -12.79 -5.68
N GLU A 168 -8.79 -14.01 -6.19
CA GLU A 168 -10.08 -14.67 -6.39
C GLU A 168 -11.04 -13.76 -7.16
N ASP A 169 -12.14 -13.37 -6.58
CA ASP A 169 -13.15 -12.48 -7.18
C ASP A 169 -13.13 -11.06 -6.58
N GLU A 170 -12.17 -10.78 -5.69
CA GLU A 170 -12.05 -9.49 -5.04
C GLU A 170 -10.95 -8.61 -5.68
N ARG A 171 -11.30 -7.37 -5.97
CA ARG A 171 -10.34 -6.37 -6.44
C ARG A 171 -9.38 -6.00 -5.33
N ILE A 172 -8.08 -6.04 -5.65
CA ILE A 172 -7.01 -5.62 -4.75
C ILE A 172 -6.54 -4.23 -5.16
N VAL A 173 -6.27 -3.40 -4.18
CA VAL A 173 -5.91 -1.99 -4.40
C VAL A 173 -4.50 -1.71 -3.89
N GLY A 174 -3.73 -0.94 -4.66
CA GLY A 174 -2.44 -0.40 -4.27
C GLY A 174 -1.25 -1.31 -4.58
N HIS A 175 -1.26 -2.55 -4.15
CA HIS A 175 -0.21 -3.55 -4.41
C HIS A 175 -0.68 -4.96 -4.05
N ALA A 176 0.07 -5.97 -4.46
CA ALA A 176 -0.18 -7.35 -4.03
C ALA A 176 -0.15 -7.45 -2.50
N ALA A 177 -1.09 -8.20 -1.93
CA ALA A 177 -1.12 -8.41 -0.50
C ALA A 177 0.15 -9.15 -0.04
N ASP A 178 0.80 -8.61 0.99
CA ASP A 178 1.91 -9.27 1.66
C ASP A 178 1.35 -10.29 2.65
N PRO A 179 1.58 -11.59 2.48
CA PRO A 179 1.07 -12.62 3.39
C PRO A 179 1.67 -12.54 4.80
N TYR A 180 2.75 -11.78 4.99
CA TYR A 180 3.40 -11.56 6.30
C TYR A 180 2.94 -10.29 6.98
N HIS A 181 2.09 -9.50 6.32
CA HIS A 181 1.52 -8.29 6.90
C HIS A 181 0.41 -8.66 7.89
N ARG A 182 0.68 -8.45 9.16
CA ARG A 182 -0.28 -8.78 10.24
C ARG A 182 -0.88 -7.53 10.85
N ILE A 183 -2.18 -7.57 11.07
CA ILE A 183 -2.92 -6.57 11.83
C ILE A 183 -3.64 -7.26 13.00
N ASP A 184 -3.40 -6.76 14.21
CA ASP A 184 -4.11 -7.17 15.42
C ASP A 184 -4.83 -5.97 16.02
N ILE A 185 -6.10 -6.13 16.38
CA ILE A 185 -6.91 -5.08 16.99
C ILE A 185 -7.34 -5.51 18.39
N ARG A 186 -7.10 -4.66 19.39
CA ARG A 186 -7.43 -4.93 20.78
C ARG A 186 -8.19 -3.76 21.41
N GLN A 187 -9.18 -4.09 22.23
CA GLN A 187 -9.77 -3.13 23.17
C GLN A 187 -8.76 -2.86 24.29
N ALA A 188 -8.61 -1.62 24.68
CA ALA A 188 -7.73 -1.27 25.78
C ALA A 188 -8.50 -0.49 26.88
N SER A 189 -8.07 -0.70 28.13
CA SER A 189 -8.56 0.06 29.31
C SER A 189 -7.52 1.09 29.71
N ARG A 190 -7.21 2.00 28.79
CA ARG A 190 -6.22 3.06 28.97
C ARG A 190 -6.86 4.43 28.78
N HIS A 191 -6.32 5.45 29.41
CA HIS A 191 -6.81 6.81 29.25
C HIS A 191 -6.09 7.50 28.09
N LEU A 192 -6.82 7.79 27.03
CA LEU A 192 -6.29 8.50 25.86
C LEU A 192 -6.97 9.86 25.74
N VAL A 193 -6.16 10.91 25.69
CA VAL A 193 -6.59 12.30 25.56
C VAL A 193 -5.93 12.91 24.32
N VAL A 194 -6.73 13.52 23.46
CA VAL A 194 -6.26 14.28 22.29
C VAL A 194 -6.52 15.76 22.53
N ARG A 195 -5.51 16.58 22.30
CA ARG A 195 -5.58 18.03 22.44
C ARG A 195 -5.06 18.72 21.19
N HIS A 196 -5.73 19.81 20.86
CA HIS A 196 -5.19 20.78 19.89
C HIS A 196 -5.26 22.16 20.55
N ARG A 197 -4.08 22.79 20.71
CA ARG A 197 -3.95 24.01 21.54
C ARG A 197 -4.52 23.76 22.96
N ASP A 198 -5.43 24.62 23.43
CA ASP A 198 -6.04 24.52 24.78
C ASP A 198 -7.31 23.65 24.78
N ARG A 199 -7.76 23.15 23.63
CA ARG A 199 -9.01 22.38 23.47
C ARG A 199 -8.77 20.88 23.61
N ILE A 200 -9.61 20.21 24.40
CA ILE A 200 -9.68 18.74 24.34
C ILE A 200 -10.57 18.36 23.16
N ILE A 201 -9.99 17.57 22.25
CA ILE A 201 -10.67 17.07 21.05
C ILE A 201 -11.29 15.70 21.31
N ALA A 202 -10.60 14.86 22.08
CA ALA A 202 -11.10 13.55 22.47
C ALA A 202 -10.61 13.17 23.87
N ASP A 203 -11.46 12.46 24.62
CA ASP A 203 -11.13 11.93 25.94
C ASP A 203 -11.84 10.58 26.11
N THR A 204 -11.06 9.50 26.12
CA THR A 204 -11.61 8.13 26.21
C THR A 204 -10.82 7.26 27.17
N LYS A 205 -11.55 6.39 27.90
CA LYS A 205 -11.00 5.32 28.76
C LYS A 205 -11.18 3.93 28.13
N ARG A 206 -11.60 3.90 26.87
CA ARG A 206 -11.88 2.67 26.12
C ARG A 206 -11.36 2.76 24.67
N PRO A 207 -10.10 3.20 24.47
CA PRO A 207 -9.56 3.25 23.12
C PRO A 207 -9.42 1.85 22.54
N VAL A 208 -9.38 1.78 21.23
CA VAL A 208 -9.01 0.57 20.49
C VAL A 208 -7.61 0.75 19.93
N VAL A 209 -6.74 -0.20 20.17
CA VAL A 209 -5.38 -0.19 19.61
C VAL A 209 -5.28 -1.16 18.45
N LEU A 210 -4.66 -0.69 17.38
CA LEU A 210 -4.30 -1.47 16.21
C LEU A 210 -2.78 -1.63 16.18
N TYR A 211 -2.34 -2.87 16.20
CA TYR A 211 -0.95 -3.28 15.99
C TYR A 211 -0.81 -3.75 14.54
N GLU A 212 0.04 -3.11 13.81
CA GLU A 212 0.32 -3.42 12.40
C GLU A 212 1.81 -3.70 12.26
N SER A 213 2.16 -4.80 11.59
CA SER A 213 3.55 -5.17 11.40
C SER A 213 4.36 -4.00 10.84
N GLY A 214 5.49 -3.65 11.46
CA GLY A 214 6.40 -2.59 11.03
C GLY A 214 5.95 -1.15 11.32
N PHE A 215 4.81 -0.96 11.99
CA PHE A 215 4.29 0.35 12.34
C PHE A 215 4.13 0.52 13.86
N ALA A 216 4.23 1.75 14.33
CA ALA A 216 3.86 2.07 15.70
C ALA A 216 2.39 1.76 15.96
N PRO A 217 2.02 1.35 17.19
CA PRO A 217 0.63 1.13 17.56
C PRO A 217 -0.23 2.36 17.25
N ARG A 218 -1.37 2.16 16.57
CA ARG A 218 -2.33 3.21 16.28
C ARG A 218 -3.53 3.12 17.18
N TRP A 219 -3.88 4.25 17.78
CA TRP A 219 -4.95 4.37 18.74
C TRP A 219 -6.19 4.97 18.10
N TYR A 220 -7.31 4.29 18.26
CA TYR A 220 -8.60 4.70 17.72
C TYR A 220 -9.56 5.04 18.86
N VAL A 221 -10.28 6.13 18.70
CA VAL A 221 -11.24 6.68 19.68
C VAL A 221 -12.65 6.45 19.17
N PRO A 222 -13.58 5.93 20.01
CA PRO A 222 -14.99 5.88 19.68
C PRO A 222 -15.55 7.29 19.43
N ARG A 223 -16.42 7.44 18.43
CA ARG A 223 -17.00 8.74 18.07
C ARG A 223 -17.70 9.44 19.26
N ALA A 224 -18.37 8.67 20.11
CA ALA A 224 -19.04 9.20 21.29
C ALA A 224 -18.10 9.88 22.30
N ASP A 225 -16.80 9.62 22.23
CA ASP A 225 -15.77 10.16 23.11
C ASP A 225 -14.96 11.29 22.44
N ILE A 226 -15.46 11.81 21.29
CA ILE A 226 -14.86 12.87 20.47
C ILE A 226 -15.77 14.10 20.45
N ASP A 227 -15.20 15.28 20.55
CA ASP A 227 -15.90 16.53 20.21
C ASP A 227 -16.01 16.64 18.68
N GLU A 228 -17.08 16.09 18.11
CA GLU A 228 -17.33 16.08 16.67
C GLU A 228 -17.37 17.48 16.06
N SER A 229 -17.68 18.51 16.86
CA SER A 229 -17.69 19.91 16.38
C SER A 229 -16.31 20.44 16.06
N ALA A 230 -15.25 19.77 16.54
CA ALA A 230 -13.86 20.09 16.23
C ALA A 230 -13.38 19.48 14.91
N LEU A 231 -14.09 18.49 14.36
CA LEU A 231 -13.68 17.75 13.17
C LEU A 231 -14.33 18.33 11.92
N THR A 232 -13.52 18.82 11.00
CA THR A 232 -13.97 19.27 9.68
C THR A 232 -13.59 18.23 8.62
N PRO A 233 -14.56 17.58 7.94
CA PRO A 233 -14.27 16.63 6.89
C PRO A 233 -13.44 17.24 5.75
N VAL A 234 -12.46 16.50 5.24
CA VAL A 234 -11.62 16.87 4.11
C VAL A 234 -12.07 16.09 2.88
N LYS A 235 -12.11 16.74 1.71
CA LYS A 235 -12.41 16.09 0.43
C LYS A 235 -11.22 15.26 -0.08
N LEU A 236 -10.62 14.49 0.78
CA LEU A 236 -9.53 13.57 0.47
C LEU A 236 -9.91 12.20 1.02
N GLN A 237 -9.81 11.22 0.15
CA GLN A 237 -9.92 9.82 0.53
C GLN A 237 -8.74 9.06 -0.04
N THR A 238 -8.23 8.10 0.68
CA THR A 238 -7.15 7.22 0.25
C THR A 238 -7.45 5.78 0.63
N PHE A 239 -6.78 4.85 -0.03
CA PHE A 239 -6.95 3.43 0.22
C PHE A 239 -5.77 2.85 0.98
N CYS A 240 -6.07 1.96 1.93
CA CYS A 240 -5.12 1.03 2.50
C CYS A 240 -5.45 -0.38 1.97
N PRO A 241 -4.49 -1.12 1.38
CA PRO A 241 -4.73 -2.47 0.87
C PRO A 241 -5.25 -3.46 1.91
N TYR A 242 -4.98 -3.19 3.19
CA TYR A 242 -5.31 -4.06 4.32
C TYR A 242 -6.49 -3.58 5.17
N LYS A 243 -6.90 -2.31 5.04
CA LYS A 243 -7.93 -1.70 5.91
C LYS A 243 -9.10 -1.10 5.14
N GLY A 244 -8.92 -0.82 3.86
CA GLY A 244 -9.95 -0.24 3.00
C GLY A 244 -9.84 1.28 2.83
N LEU A 245 -10.95 1.90 2.46
CA LEU A 245 -11.07 3.33 2.23
C LEU A 245 -11.04 4.09 3.54
N PHE A 246 -10.24 5.16 3.63
CA PHE A 246 -10.28 6.06 4.77
C PHE A 246 -10.45 7.52 4.39
N SER A 247 -11.13 8.24 5.28
CA SER A 247 -11.47 9.65 5.16
C SER A 247 -10.70 10.45 6.20
N TYR A 248 -10.37 11.70 5.87
CA TYR A 248 -9.60 12.59 6.71
C TYR A 248 -10.45 13.71 7.30
N TYR A 249 -9.97 14.23 8.46
CA TYR A 249 -10.53 15.38 9.13
C TYR A 249 -9.41 16.37 9.47
N SER A 250 -9.71 17.66 9.33
CA SER A 250 -8.91 18.75 9.88
C SER A 250 -9.47 19.16 11.24
N ILE A 251 -8.61 19.71 12.09
CA ILE A 251 -8.96 20.29 13.38
C ILE A 251 -8.45 21.72 13.36
N ASP A 252 -9.36 22.70 13.29
CA ASP A 252 -9.01 24.11 13.06
C ASP A 252 -8.07 24.28 11.84
N ASP A 253 -6.84 24.78 12.06
CA ASP A 253 -5.80 24.94 11.04
C ASP A 253 -4.94 23.69 10.83
N ALA A 254 -5.07 22.68 11.71
CA ALA A 254 -4.36 21.41 11.62
C ALA A 254 -4.99 20.51 10.54
N ARG A 255 -4.38 20.51 9.34
CA ARG A 255 -4.89 19.74 8.20
C ARG A 255 -4.61 18.25 8.39
N GLN A 256 -5.60 17.41 8.04
CA GLN A 256 -5.47 15.95 8.08
C GLN A 256 -5.02 15.43 9.45
N ALA A 257 -5.45 16.10 10.52
CA ALA A 257 -5.07 15.79 11.90
C ALA A 257 -5.70 14.50 12.42
N ALA A 258 -6.77 14.03 11.78
CA ALA A 258 -7.43 12.78 12.10
C ALA A 258 -7.92 12.07 10.85
N TRP A 259 -8.14 10.75 11.00
CA TRP A 259 -8.75 9.92 9.95
C TRP A 259 -9.66 8.85 10.54
N SER A 260 -10.49 8.28 9.70
CA SER A 260 -11.40 7.18 10.04
C SER A 260 -11.55 6.25 8.84
N TYR A 261 -11.84 4.99 9.09
CA TYR A 261 -12.30 4.02 8.11
C TYR A 261 -13.82 3.88 8.26
N PRO A 262 -14.64 4.58 7.45
CA PRO A 262 -16.11 4.51 7.57
C PRO A 262 -16.61 3.09 7.35
N ASP A 263 -16.01 2.39 6.38
CA ASP A 263 -16.29 1.01 6.04
C ASP A 263 -14.96 0.24 5.93
N ALA A 264 -14.43 -0.16 7.08
CA ALA A 264 -13.22 -0.96 7.16
C ALA A 264 -13.50 -2.38 6.65
N TYR A 265 -12.48 -3.01 6.06
CA TYR A 265 -12.58 -4.41 5.61
C TYR A 265 -13.02 -5.35 6.75
N PRO A 266 -13.69 -6.47 6.43
CA PRO A 266 -14.22 -7.40 7.44
C PRO A 266 -13.19 -7.82 8.48
N GLU A 267 -11.93 -8.03 8.06
CA GLU A 267 -10.81 -8.45 8.90
C GLU A 267 -10.45 -7.42 9.98
N VAL A 268 -10.73 -6.14 9.69
CA VAL A 268 -10.40 -5.01 10.58
C VAL A 268 -11.63 -4.20 10.99
N ARG A 269 -12.83 -4.75 10.84
CA ARG A 269 -14.11 -4.08 11.14
C ARG A 269 -14.18 -3.42 12.52
N ARG A 270 -13.38 -3.89 13.48
CA ARG A 270 -13.35 -3.34 14.84
C ARG A 270 -12.89 -1.87 14.91
N ILE A 271 -12.28 -1.33 13.84
CA ILE A 271 -11.94 0.09 13.74
C ILE A 271 -12.93 0.89 12.90
N SER A 272 -13.96 0.26 12.32
CA SER A 272 -14.97 0.97 11.53
C SER A 272 -15.61 2.11 12.33
N ASN A 273 -15.67 3.28 11.71
CA ASN A 273 -16.19 4.50 12.29
C ASN A 273 -15.49 5.02 13.56
N LEU A 274 -14.39 4.41 13.99
CA LEU A 274 -13.53 5.01 15.02
C LEU A 274 -12.61 6.04 14.37
N ALA A 275 -12.14 7.03 15.11
CA ALA A 275 -11.16 8.00 14.60
C ALA A 275 -9.79 7.79 15.26
N SER A 276 -8.76 7.93 14.45
CA SER A 276 -7.37 8.00 14.89
C SER A 276 -6.83 9.40 14.63
N PHE A 277 -5.86 9.82 15.43
CA PHE A 277 -5.27 11.15 15.39
C PHE A 277 -3.78 11.07 15.11
N GLU A 278 -3.24 12.06 14.39
CA GLU A 278 -1.82 12.11 14.05
C GLU A 278 -1.01 12.81 15.16
N PRO A 279 -0.17 12.07 15.91
CA PRO A 279 0.56 12.64 17.06
C PRO A 279 1.53 13.76 16.70
N ASP A 280 1.99 13.82 15.44
CA ASP A 280 2.89 14.87 14.96
C ASP A 280 2.13 16.16 14.59
N ILE A 281 0.81 16.11 14.53
CA ILE A 281 -0.05 17.26 14.16
C ILE A 281 -0.83 17.77 15.37
N VAL A 282 -1.32 16.86 16.20
CA VAL A 282 -2.05 17.18 17.45
C VAL A 282 -1.44 16.42 18.62
N SER A 283 -1.59 16.96 19.83
CA SER A 283 -1.06 16.30 21.02
C SER A 283 -1.93 15.10 21.41
N VAL A 284 -1.38 13.91 21.34
CA VAL A 284 -2.02 12.66 21.75
C VAL A 284 -1.32 12.14 23.01
N HIS A 285 -2.06 12.00 24.10
CA HIS A 285 -1.54 11.51 25.39
C HIS A 285 -2.17 10.17 25.74
N LEU A 286 -1.36 9.21 26.13
CA LEU A 286 -1.79 7.91 26.64
C LEU A 286 -1.33 7.75 28.08
N ASP A 287 -2.26 7.61 29.01
CA ASP A 287 -2.01 7.57 30.45
C ASP A 287 -1.12 8.73 30.92
N GLY A 288 -1.33 9.93 30.38
CA GLY A 288 -0.59 11.15 30.68
C GLY A 288 0.74 11.31 29.93
N THR A 289 1.21 10.31 29.21
CA THR A 289 2.43 10.39 28.41
C THR A 289 2.10 10.78 26.96
N GLN A 290 2.74 11.81 26.44
CA GLN A 290 2.57 12.23 25.05
C GLN A 290 3.16 11.18 24.11
N LEU A 291 2.40 10.80 23.10
CA LEU A 291 2.84 9.93 22.03
C LEU A 291 3.58 10.73 20.98
N HIS A 292 4.63 10.13 20.45
CA HIS A 292 5.39 10.63 19.31
C HIS A 292 5.56 9.48 18.31
N LEU A 293 5.65 9.81 17.02
CA LEU A 293 6.03 8.82 16.02
C LEU A 293 7.55 8.70 15.96
N GLU A 294 8.03 7.48 15.92
CA GLU A 294 9.43 7.23 15.60
C GLU A 294 9.72 7.66 14.14
N PRO A 295 10.91 8.21 13.87
CA PRO A 295 11.30 8.56 12.51
C PRO A 295 11.14 7.38 11.55
N GLY A 296 10.44 7.57 10.45
CA GLY A 296 10.15 6.53 9.45
C GLY A 296 8.86 5.74 9.69
N GLN A 297 8.16 5.96 10.79
CA GLN A 297 6.88 5.31 11.11
C GLN A 297 5.65 6.15 10.68
N THR A 298 5.87 7.25 10.00
CA THR A 298 4.78 8.05 9.41
C THR A 298 4.05 7.19 8.39
N VAL A 299 2.75 6.99 8.57
CA VAL A 299 1.90 6.45 7.51
C VAL A 299 1.92 7.47 6.39
N VAL A 300 2.77 7.25 5.39
CA VAL A 300 2.67 8.00 4.14
C VAL A 300 1.41 7.45 3.48
N PRO A 301 0.33 8.24 3.35
CA PRO A 301 -0.81 7.80 2.58
C PRO A 301 -0.30 7.45 1.19
N HIS A 302 -0.61 6.26 0.70
CA HIS A 302 -0.43 6.00 -0.72
C HIS A 302 -1.19 7.10 -1.45
N GLY A 303 -0.47 7.93 -2.20
CA GLY A 303 -1.11 8.97 -2.98
C GLY A 303 -2.23 8.36 -3.83
N PRO A 304 -3.28 9.12 -4.16
CA PRO A 304 -4.41 8.58 -4.88
C PRO A 304 -3.88 7.86 -6.12
N ASP A 305 -4.26 6.58 -6.24
CA ASP A 305 -4.01 5.84 -7.46
C ASP A 305 -4.82 6.57 -8.54
N ARG A 306 -4.15 7.16 -9.52
CA ARG A 306 -4.81 8.04 -10.51
C ARG A 306 -5.86 7.32 -11.34
N ASN A 307 -5.80 5.98 -11.35
CA ASN A 307 -6.71 5.11 -12.10
C ASN A 307 -7.79 4.49 -11.18
N LEU A 308 -7.89 4.92 -9.93
CA LEU A 308 -8.82 4.33 -8.99
C LEU A 308 -10.07 5.20 -8.91
N ASP A 309 -11.15 4.73 -9.51
CA ASP A 309 -12.47 5.23 -9.19
C ASP A 309 -12.90 4.63 -7.84
N VAL A 310 -12.93 5.48 -6.82
CA VAL A 310 -13.32 5.10 -5.46
C VAL A 310 -14.74 4.50 -5.43
N ALA A 311 -15.65 5.06 -6.22
CA ALA A 311 -17.02 4.58 -6.29
C ALA A 311 -17.09 3.16 -6.89
N GLU A 312 -16.28 2.89 -7.93
CA GLU A 312 -16.20 1.56 -8.56
C GLU A 312 -15.69 0.50 -7.56
N VAL A 313 -14.63 0.80 -6.81
CA VAL A 313 -14.08 -0.14 -5.81
C VAL A 313 -15.06 -0.43 -4.69
N VAL A 314 -15.75 0.58 -4.19
CA VAL A 314 -16.78 0.41 -3.15
C VAL A 314 -17.93 -0.44 -3.67
N HIS A 315 -18.37 -0.21 -4.93
CA HIS A 315 -19.44 -0.98 -5.55
C HIS A 315 -19.06 -2.46 -5.71
N GLU A 316 -17.85 -2.76 -6.21
CA GLU A 316 -17.41 -4.15 -6.41
C GLU A 316 -17.26 -4.95 -5.10
N ARG A 317 -17.04 -4.27 -3.96
CA ARG A 317 -16.91 -4.92 -2.65
C ARG A 317 -18.21 -5.01 -1.86
N THR A 318 -19.28 -4.39 -2.34
CA THR A 318 -20.60 -4.49 -1.70
C THR A 318 -21.21 -5.88 -2.03
N PRO A 319 -21.77 -6.62 -1.05
CA PRO A 319 -22.44 -7.88 -1.32
C PRO A 319 -23.55 -7.69 -2.36
N GLY A 320 -23.45 -8.37 -3.50
CA GLY A 320 -24.34 -8.23 -4.65
C GLY A 320 -23.83 -7.31 -5.76
N GLY A 321 -22.72 -6.59 -5.56
CA GLY A 321 -22.06 -5.74 -6.56
C GLY A 321 -20.99 -6.48 -7.37
N GLY A 322 -21.22 -7.73 -7.76
CA GLY A 322 -20.33 -8.43 -8.68
C GLY A 322 -20.34 -7.78 -10.07
N PRO A 323 -19.27 -7.94 -10.88
CA PRO A 323 -19.23 -7.45 -12.25
C PRO A 323 -20.46 -8.01 -12.99
N ALA A 324 -21.22 -7.14 -13.62
CA ALA A 324 -22.32 -7.55 -14.48
C ALA A 324 -21.78 -8.61 -15.44
N ALA A 325 -22.35 -9.80 -15.40
CA ALA A 325 -21.95 -10.89 -16.27
C ALA A 325 -21.98 -10.34 -17.69
N ALA A 326 -20.80 -10.28 -18.34
CA ALA A 326 -20.71 -9.92 -19.73
C ALA A 326 -21.64 -10.89 -20.47
N ALA A 327 -22.71 -10.35 -21.02
CA ALA A 327 -23.65 -11.13 -21.81
C ALA A 327 -22.84 -11.78 -22.94
N SER A 328 -22.79 -13.11 -22.89
CA SER A 328 -22.28 -13.93 -23.98
C SER A 328 -23.18 -13.70 -25.19
N GLY A 329 -22.67 -12.98 -26.16
CA GLY A 329 -23.17 -12.88 -27.51
C GLY A 329 -22.10 -13.35 -28.46
#